data_9410a0704bac559ef540c9556c2556db
#
_entry.id   9410a0704bac559ef540c9556c2556db
#
_cell.length_a   1.000
_cell.length_b   1.000
_cell.length_c   1.000
_cell.angle_alpha   90.00
_cell.angle_beta   90.00
_cell.angle_gamma   90.00
#
_symmetry.space_group_name_H-M   'P 1'
#
loop_
_entity.id
_entity.type
_entity.pdbx_description
1 polymer ?
#
loop_
_entity_poly.entity_id
_entity_poly.type
_entity_poly.pdbx_seq_one_letter_code
_entity_poly.pdbx_strand_id
1 'polypeptide(L)' 'MLDKKVVELLNDQVNKEFYSAYLYLDFANYYKDNGLDGFANWYNIQAQEERDHAILFVQ' A
#
# COMPACT_ATOMS: atom_id res chain seq x y z
N MET A 1 -20.04 11.12 16.70
CA MET A 1 -18.57 10.93 16.74
C MET A 1 -18.24 9.45 16.70
N LEU A 2 -17.15 9.09 16.05
CA LEU A 2 -16.70 7.70 16.05
C LEU A 2 -16.16 7.32 17.42
N ASP A 3 -16.44 6.09 17.84
CA ASP A 3 -15.85 5.49 19.02
C ASP A 3 -14.33 5.49 18.89
N LYS A 4 -13.63 5.77 19.99
CA LYS A 4 -12.16 5.77 20.02
C LYS A 4 -11.58 4.45 19.51
N LYS A 5 -12.19 3.32 19.87
CA LYS A 5 -11.76 2.00 19.43
C LYS A 5 -11.89 1.84 17.91
N VAL A 6 -12.96 2.37 17.32
CA VAL A 6 -13.16 2.34 15.87
C VAL A 6 -12.10 3.19 15.18
N VAL A 7 -11.79 4.36 15.72
CA VAL A 7 -10.72 5.22 15.17
C VAL A 7 -9.38 4.51 15.21
N GLU A 8 -9.04 3.84 16.30
CA GLU A 8 -7.80 3.08 16.42
C GLU A 8 -7.72 1.96 15.39
N LEU A 9 -8.81 1.23 15.18
CA LEU A 9 -8.86 0.16 14.18
C LEU A 9 -8.70 0.70 12.76
N LEU A 10 -9.31 1.83 12.46
CA LEU A 10 -9.17 2.47 11.15
C LEU A 10 -7.74 2.96 10.92
N ASN A 11 -7.11 3.54 11.94
CA ASN A 11 -5.72 3.98 11.85
C ASN A 11 -4.78 2.80 11.63
N ASP A 12 -5.01 1.67 12.31
CA ASP A 12 -4.22 0.46 12.10
C ASP A 12 -4.37 -0.04 10.67
N GLN A 13 -5.58 -0.01 10.12
CA GLN A 13 -5.82 -0.45 8.75
C GLN A 13 -5.11 0.46 7.74
N VAL A 14 -5.17 1.78 7.94
CA VAL A 14 -4.47 2.74 7.08
C VAL A 14 -2.97 2.47 7.10
N ASN A 15 -2.40 2.25 8.29
CA ASN A 15 -0.97 1.96 8.41
C ASN A 15 -0.59 0.68 7.70
N LYS A 16 -1.41 -0.36 7.78
CA LYS A 16 -1.16 -1.62 7.07
C LYS A 16 -1.19 -1.43 5.56
N GLU A 17 -2.14 -0.65 5.05
CA GLU A 17 -2.25 -0.39 3.62
C GLU A 17 -1.02 0.38 3.11
N PHE A 18 -0.55 1.38 3.84
CA PHE A 18 0.66 2.12 3.47
C PHE A 18 1.90 1.23 3.56
N TYR A 19 2.00 0.39 4.58
CA TYR A 19 3.11 -0.55 4.70
C TYR A 19 3.16 -1.49 3.49
N SER A 20 2.00 -2.03 3.09
CA SER A 20 1.91 -2.90 1.93
C SER A 20 2.32 -2.16 0.64
N ALA A 21 1.91 -0.89 0.50
CA ALA A 21 2.30 -0.09 -0.65
C ALA A 21 3.81 0.09 -0.74
N TYR A 22 4.47 0.40 0.38
CA TYR A 22 5.93 0.54 0.41
C TYR A 22 6.63 -0.78 0.10
N LEU A 23 6.12 -1.88 0.63
CA LEU A 23 6.68 -3.20 0.38
C LEU A 23 6.60 -3.56 -1.11
N TYR A 24 5.46 -3.27 -1.73
CA TYR A 24 5.29 -3.53 -3.17
C TYR A 24 6.19 -2.65 -4.03
N LEU A 25 6.44 -1.40 -3.61
CA LEU A 25 7.40 -0.53 -4.31
C LEU A 25 8.82 -1.09 -4.21
N ASP A 26 9.21 -1.61 -3.05
CA ASP A 26 10.52 -2.26 -2.89
C ASP A 26 10.65 -3.45 -3.83
N PHE A 27 9.62 -4.28 -3.94
CA PHE A 27 9.60 -5.41 -4.86
C PHE A 27 9.69 -4.93 -6.32
N ALA A 28 8.95 -3.87 -6.66
CA ALA A 28 8.99 -3.31 -8.01
C ALA A 28 10.40 -2.86 -8.38
N ASN A 29 11.08 -2.17 -7.47
CA ASN A 29 12.44 -1.71 -7.69
C ASN A 29 13.42 -2.88 -7.83
N TYR A 30 13.28 -3.89 -6.99
CA TYR A 30 14.09 -5.09 -7.07
C TYR A 30 13.95 -5.77 -8.43
N TYR A 31 12.73 -5.99 -8.88
CA TYR A 31 12.49 -6.66 -10.16
C TYR A 31 12.95 -5.82 -11.35
N LYS A 32 12.79 -4.51 -11.27
CA LYS A 32 13.28 -3.61 -12.32
C LYS A 32 14.79 -3.69 -12.45
N ASP A 33 15.51 -3.68 -11.31
CA ASP A 33 16.97 -3.76 -11.30
C ASP A 33 17.47 -5.09 -11.84
N ASN A 34 16.66 -6.15 -11.76
CA ASN A 34 16.99 -7.46 -12.27
C ASN A 34 16.43 -7.73 -13.67
N GLY A 35 15.94 -6.70 -14.36
CA GLY A 35 15.48 -6.81 -15.74
C GLY A 35 14.13 -7.51 -15.91
N LEU A 36 13.33 -7.61 -14.84
CA LEU A 36 12.03 -8.28 -14.88
C LEU A 36 10.90 -7.23 -14.92
N ASP A 37 10.82 -6.49 -16.01
CA ASP A 37 9.93 -5.33 -16.14
C ASP A 37 8.45 -5.67 -15.94
N GLY A 38 8.01 -6.86 -16.37
CA GLY A 38 6.63 -7.29 -16.18
C GLY A 38 6.24 -7.38 -14.71
N PHE A 39 7.10 -8.01 -13.89
CA PHE A 39 6.88 -8.10 -12.45
C PHE A 39 6.98 -6.72 -11.79
N ALA A 40 7.95 -5.91 -12.21
CA ALA A 40 8.11 -4.55 -11.67
C ALA A 40 6.84 -3.73 -11.91
N ASN A 41 6.27 -3.79 -13.11
CA ASN A 41 5.05 -3.07 -13.44
C ASN A 41 3.87 -3.57 -12.61
N TRP A 42 3.74 -4.87 -12.43
CA TRP A 42 2.66 -5.46 -11.62
C TRP A 42 2.71 -4.95 -10.18
N TYR A 43 3.91 -4.94 -9.56
CA TYR A 43 4.06 -4.47 -8.19
C TYR A 43 3.84 -2.97 -8.07
N ASN A 44 4.20 -2.18 -9.08
CA ASN A 44 3.90 -0.74 -9.09
C ASN A 44 2.40 -0.48 -9.08
N ILE A 45 1.64 -1.26 -9.85
CA ILE A 45 0.18 -1.17 -9.88
C ILE A 45 -0.40 -1.56 -8.52
N GLN A 46 0.09 -2.64 -7.91
CA GLN A 46 -0.37 -3.07 -6.58
C GLN A 46 -0.07 -2.02 -5.51
N ALA A 47 1.11 -1.39 -5.56
CA ALA A 47 1.46 -0.32 -4.64
C ALA A 47 0.51 0.87 -4.76
N GLN A 48 0.15 1.24 -5.99
CA GLN A 48 -0.80 2.32 -6.24
C GLN A 48 -2.19 1.99 -5.67
N GLU A 49 -2.66 0.77 -5.86
CA GLU A 49 -3.94 0.32 -5.35
C GLU A 49 -3.97 0.35 -3.82
N GLU A 50 -2.91 -0.13 -3.16
CA GLU A 50 -2.83 -0.13 -1.70
C GLU A 50 -2.82 1.31 -1.15
N ARG A 51 -2.12 2.21 -1.81
CA ARG A 51 -2.11 3.61 -1.42
C ARG A 51 -3.50 4.23 -1.59
N ASP A 52 -4.20 3.91 -2.68
CA ASP A 52 -5.56 4.41 -2.92
C ASP A 52 -6.53 3.88 -1.87
N HIS A 53 -6.40 2.62 -1.46
CA HIS A 53 -7.19 2.06 -0.36
C HIS A 53 -6.96 2.83 0.94
N ALA A 54 -5.71 3.14 1.28
CA ALA A 54 -5.39 3.89 2.48
C ALA A 54 -6.04 5.27 2.46
N ILE A 55 -6.02 5.95 1.32
CA ILE A 55 -6.62 7.27 1.17
C ILE A 55 -8.14 7.20 1.39
N LEU A 56 -8.80 6.15 0.92
CA LEU A 56 -10.23 5.97 1.15
C LEU A 56 -10.58 5.88 2.63
N PHE A 57 -9.71 5.28 3.44
CA PHE A 57 -9.96 5.15 4.88
C PHE A 57 -9.85 6.48 5.64
N VAL A 58 -9.12 7.46 5.11
CA VAL A 58 -8.91 8.75 5.79
C VAL A 58 -9.88 9.85 5.35
N GLN A 59 -10.73 9.56 4.37
CA GLN A 59 -11.73 10.54 3.89
C GLN A 59 -13.03 10.50 4.67
#